data_d73b76af04da2abf743ec30b76c8444f
#
_entry.id   d73b76af04da2abf743ec30b76c8444f
#
_cell.length_a   1.000
_cell.length_b   1.000
_cell.length_c   1.000
_cell.angle_alpha   90.00
_cell.angle_beta   90.00
_cell.angle_gamma   90.00
#
_symmetry.space_group_name_H-M   'P 1'
#
loop_
_entity.id
_entity.type
_entity.pdbx_description
1 polymer ?
#
loop_
_entity_poly.entity_id
_entity_poly.type
_entity_poly.pdbx_seq_one_letter_code
_entity_poly.pdbx_strand_id
1 'polypeptide(L)'
;MSSAPAIRIENVVKRYAGVGGGEGKLALKGVSFDVPQGEIFGLLGPNGAGKSTLINILAGLVRKTSGNAEIWGFDIDHHPRNAKRSIGIVPQEIVFDPFFTPYEVLENQGGFYGIAKAARRSEELLAAVRLSDKRDAYARTLSGGMKRRLLVAKAMVHSPPILVLDEPTAGVDVELRRQLWDLVTELNREGVTVVLTTHYLEEAEQLCDRIAIIDRGELIANKPTRDLVGMAREKIVRLTVDKDLAGPLMAPC
;
A
#
# COMPACT_ATOMS: atom_id res chain seq x y z
N MET A 1 0.00 -5.70 -27.31
CA MET A 1 0.75 -4.45 -27.02
C MET A 1 0.82 -4.36 -25.49
N SER A 2 2.01 -4.37 -24.90
CA SER A 2 2.13 -4.19 -23.44
C SER A 2 1.67 -2.77 -23.09
N SER A 3 0.62 -2.64 -22.27
CA SER A 3 0.21 -1.34 -21.76
C SER A 3 1.36 -0.73 -20.93
N ALA A 4 1.50 0.61 -20.96
CA ALA A 4 2.47 1.28 -20.09
C ALA A 4 2.20 0.91 -18.61
N PRO A 5 3.22 0.73 -17.78
CA PRO A 5 3.03 0.41 -16.37
C PRO A 5 2.33 1.55 -15.63
N ALA A 6 1.60 1.22 -14.56
CA ALA A 6 1.01 2.21 -13.66
C ALA A 6 2.08 2.97 -12.87
N ILE A 7 3.12 2.25 -12.42
CA ILE A 7 4.31 2.84 -11.78
C ILE A 7 5.53 2.21 -12.44
N ARG A 8 6.51 3.05 -12.81
CA ARG A 8 7.83 2.63 -13.26
C ARG A 8 8.88 3.16 -12.31
N ILE A 9 9.79 2.30 -11.90
CA ILE A 9 10.90 2.63 -11.00
C ILE A 9 12.18 2.13 -11.66
N GLU A 10 13.16 3.03 -11.87
CA GLU A 10 14.41 2.74 -12.55
C GLU A 10 15.61 3.23 -11.73
N ASN A 11 16.40 2.30 -11.22
CA ASN A 11 17.63 2.55 -10.46
C ASN A 11 17.45 3.58 -9.32
N VAL A 12 16.32 3.54 -8.62
CA VAL A 12 16.02 4.50 -7.55
C VAL A 12 16.94 4.26 -6.35
N VAL A 13 17.72 5.28 -6.03
CA VAL A 13 18.61 5.30 -4.86
C VAL A 13 18.10 6.34 -3.86
N LYS A 14 18.14 6.00 -2.57
CA LYS A 14 17.92 6.95 -1.49
C LYS A 14 18.98 6.80 -0.41
N ARG A 15 19.76 7.86 -0.21
CA ARG A 15 20.66 8.04 0.92
C ARG A 15 20.12 9.16 1.82
N TYR A 16 19.91 8.86 3.08
CA TYR A 16 19.63 9.88 4.08
C TYR A 16 20.94 10.45 4.62
N ALA A 17 20.98 11.74 4.89
CA ALA A 17 22.13 12.36 5.51
C ALA A 17 22.38 11.79 6.93
N GLY A 18 23.63 11.60 7.28
CA GLY A 18 24.01 11.21 8.63
C GLY A 18 23.81 12.37 9.62
N VAL A 19 23.48 12.05 10.85
CA VAL A 19 23.40 13.06 11.93
C VAL A 19 24.84 13.40 12.37
N GLY A 20 25.14 14.69 12.49
CA GLY A 20 26.44 15.15 12.99
C GLY A 20 27.64 14.89 12.06
N GLY A 21 27.43 14.74 10.73
CA GLY A 21 28.52 14.52 9.76
C GLY A 21 28.94 13.05 9.61
N GLY A 22 28.22 12.12 10.23
CA GLY A 22 28.45 10.67 10.07
C GLY A 22 28.02 10.15 8.70
N GLU A 23 28.38 8.90 8.37
CA GLU A 23 27.91 8.23 7.16
C GLU A 23 26.38 8.15 7.12
N GLY A 24 25.78 8.64 6.03
CA GLY A 24 24.34 8.60 5.83
C GLY A 24 23.84 7.17 5.55
N LYS A 25 22.62 6.87 6.01
CA LYS A 25 21.96 5.57 5.77
C LYS A 25 21.52 5.43 4.32
N LEU A 26 22.01 4.42 3.62
CA LEU A 26 21.55 4.03 2.29
C LEU A 26 20.28 3.18 2.45
N ALA A 27 19.12 3.77 2.16
CA ALA A 27 17.81 3.13 2.34
C ALA A 27 17.32 2.40 1.10
N LEU A 28 17.69 2.87 -0.11
CA LEU A 28 17.43 2.20 -1.39
C LEU A 28 18.72 2.21 -2.21
N LYS A 29 19.04 1.08 -2.85
CA LYS A 29 20.32 0.81 -3.49
C LYS A 29 20.18 0.53 -5.01
N GLY A 30 19.39 1.31 -5.71
CA GLY A 30 19.17 1.13 -7.15
C GLY A 30 18.03 0.17 -7.44
N VAL A 31 16.90 0.35 -6.77
CA VAL A 31 15.70 -0.47 -6.97
C VAL A 31 15.09 -0.17 -8.34
N SER A 32 14.73 -1.23 -9.08
CA SER A 32 14.09 -1.14 -10.40
C SER A 32 13.01 -2.18 -10.56
N PHE A 33 11.76 -1.76 -10.82
CA PHE A 33 10.65 -2.63 -11.18
C PHE A 33 9.48 -1.81 -11.75
N ASP A 34 8.57 -2.49 -12.44
CA ASP A 34 7.33 -1.93 -12.94
C ASP A 34 6.14 -2.52 -12.16
N VAL A 35 5.11 -1.70 -11.94
CA VAL A 35 3.79 -2.11 -11.46
C VAL A 35 2.83 -2.08 -12.65
N PRO A 36 2.27 -3.21 -13.10
CA PRO A 36 1.29 -3.24 -14.17
C PRO A 36 -0.01 -2.51 -13.80
N GLN A 37 -0.73 -2.00 -14.80
CA GLN A 37 -2.05 -1.40 -14.59
C GLN A 37 -3.09 -2.46 -14.28
N GLY A 38 -4.01 -2.16 -13.36
CA GLY A 38 -5.15 -3.01 -13.00
C GLY A 38 -4.80 -4.22 -12.13
N GLU A 39 -3.55 -4.38 -11.71
CA GLU A 39 -3.13 -5.45 -10.78
C GLU A 39 -3.19 -4.97 -9.32
N ILE A 40 -3.36 -5.93 -8.39
CA ILE A 40 -3.02 -5.76 -6.98
C ILE A 40 -1.57 -6.20 -6.81
N PHE A 41 -0.71 -5.23 -6.55
CA PHE A 41 0.74 -5.41 -6.45
C PHE A 41 1.21 -5.37 -4.99
N GLY A 42 1.87 -6.43 -4.53
CA GLY A 42 2.43 -6.53 -3.19
C GLY A 42 3.89 -6.07 -3.14
N LEU A 43 4.22 -5.17 -2.24
CA LEU A 43 5.59 -4.81 -1.89
C LEU A 43 5.95 -5.43 -0.54
N LEU A 44 6.58 -6.60 -0.58
CA LEU A 44 6.90 -7.42 0.59
C LEU A 44 8.33 -7.16 1.08
N GLY A 45 8.52 -7.23 2.38
CA GLY A 45 9.85 -7.16 3.00
C GLY A 45 9.79 -6.85 4.49
N PRO A 46 10.88 -7.12 5.24
CA PRO A 46 10.94 -6.85 6.67
C PRO A 46 10.87 -5.35 6.98
N ASN A 47 10.69 -5.02 8.26
CA ASN A 47 10.74 -3.63 8.72
C ASN A 47 12.14 -3.06 8.47
N GLY A 48 12.18 -1.84 7.93
CA GLY A 48 13.43 -1.19 7.54
C GLY A 48 14.02 -1.63 6.19
N ALA A 49 13.34 -2.49 5.44
CA ALA A 49 13.77 -2.93 4.10
C ALA A 49 13.82 -1.81 3.05
N GLY A 50 13.10 -0.69 3.27
CA GLY A 50 13.03 0.44 2.33
C GLY A 50 11.63 0.68 1.76
N LYS A 51 10.62 -0.15 2.07
CA LYS A 51 9.24 -0.05 1.55
C LYS A 51 8.64 1.35 1.74
N SER A 52 8.53 1.82 2.98
CA SER A 52 7.96 3.16 3.29
C SER A 52 8.82 4.29 2.73
N THR A 53 10.15 4.11 2.58
CA THR A 53 11.00 5.09 1.89
C THR A 53 10.59 5.22 0.42
N LEU A 54 10.36 4.09 -0.26
CA LEU A 54 9.92 4.08 -1.65
C LEU A 54 8.54 4.72 -1.80
N ILE A 55 7.57 4.33 -0.94
CA ILE A 55 6.24 4.94 -0.93
C ILE A 55 6.31 6.46 -0.71
N ASN A 56 7.14 6.92 0.24
CA ASN A 56 7.32 8.35 0.51
C ASN A 56 7.97 9.10 -0.66
N ILE A 57 8.80 8.44 -1.48
CA ILE A 57 9.33 9.01 -2.73
C ILE A 57 8.20 9.17 -3.75
N LEU A 58 7.37 8.15 -3.95
CA LEU A 58 6.21 8.21 -4.85
C LEU A 58 5.17 9.25 -4.38
N ALA A 59 4.97 9.39 -3.07
CA ALA A 59 4.14 10.43 -2.46
C ALA A 59 4.69 11.86 -2.67
N GLY A 60 5.96 11.98 -3.07
CA GLY A 60 6.66 13.25 -3.14
C GLY A 60 6.91 13.91 -1.77
N LEU A 61 6.96 13.10 -0.70
CA LEU A 61 7.33 13.49 0.66
C LEU A 61 8.84 13.41 0.88
N VAL A 62 9.50 12.50 0.18
CA VAL A 62 10.95 12.29 0.24
C VAL A 62 11.53 12.40 -1.17
N ARG A 63 12.60 13.19 -1.35
CA ARG A 63 13.34 13.25 -2.61
C ARG A 63 14.27 12.05 -2.72
N LYS A 64 14.24 11.37 -3.87
CA LYS A 64 15.26 10.35 -4.21
C LYS A 64 16.64 11.00 -4.37
N THR A 65 17.70 10.22 -4.20
CA THR A 65 19.08 10.68 -4.42
C THR A 65 19.46 10.60 -5.90
N SER A 66 19.04 9.52 -6.58
CA SER A 66 19.23 9.31 -8.02
C SER A 66 18.21 8.29 -8.55
N GLY A 67 18.26 8.01 -9.86
CA GLY A 67 17.34 7.14 -10.57
C GLY A 67 16.08 7.86 -11.03
N ASN A 68 15.15 7.16 -11.68
CA ASN A 68 13.89 7.69 -12.20
C ASN A 68 12.69 6.99 -11.60
N ALA A 69 11.58 7.73 -11.47
CA ALA A 69 10.29 7.14 -11.10
C ALA A 69 9.17 7.88 -11.83
N GLU A 70 8.25 7.10 -12.40
CA GLU A 70 7.06 7.60 -13.10
C GLU A 70 5.81 7.02 -12.46
N ILE A 71 4.76 7.83 -12.37
CA ILE A 71 3.42 7.45 -11.92
C ILE A 71 2.45 7.79 -13.04
N TRP A 72 1.79 6.78 -13.59
CA TRP A 72 0.85 6.92 -14.70
C TRP A 72 1.44 7.66 -15.91
N GLY A 73 2.74 7.39 -16.21
CA GLY A 73 3.49 8.04 -17.27
C GLY A 73 4.00 9.45 -16.94
N PHE A 74 3.79 9.95 -15.73
CA PHE A 74 4.31 11.24 -15.29
C PHE A 74 5.54 11.06 -14.41
N ASP A 75 6.68 11.60 -14.87
CA ASP A 75 7.89 11.66 -14.07
C ASP A 75 7.65 12.50 -12.79
N ILE A 76 8.04 11.96 -11.62
CA ILE A 76 7.75 12.58 -10.33
C ILE A 76 8.52 13.88 -10.07
N ASP A 77 9.65 14.09 -10.74
CA ASP A 77 10.46 15.30 -10.59
C ASP A 77 10.04 16.39 -11.58
N HIS A 78 9.73 16.02 -12.83
CA HIS A 78 9.37 16.96 -13.89
C HIS A 78 7.88 17.32 -13.89
N HIS A 79 7.01 16.36 -13.52
CA HIS A 79 5.55 16.53 -13.51
C HIS A 79 4.91 16.18 -12.14
N PRO A 80 5.41 16.74 -11.01
CA PRO A 80 5.03 16.31 -9.67
C PRO A 80 3.54 16.48 -9.35
N ARG A 81 2.87 17.48 -9.94
CA ARG A 81 1.43 17.70 -9.74
C ARG A 81 0.59 16.61 -10.42
N ASN A 82 0.95 16.21 -11.63
CA ASN A 82 0.24 15.17 -12.38
C ASN A 82 0.49 13.81 -11.72
N ALA A 83 1.74 13.51 -11.35
CA ALA A 83 2.08 12.30 -10.61
C ALA A 83 1.27 12.18 -9.30
N LYS A 84 1.18 13.26 -8.50
CA LYS A 84 0.38 13.28 -7.26
C LYS A 84 -1.13 13.16 -7.50
N ARG A 85 -1.66 13.63 -8.62
CA ARG A 85 -3.07 13.43 -8.98
C ARG A 85 -3.38 12.01 -9.46
N SER A 86 -2.36 11.26 -9.87
CA SER A 86 -2.51 9.88 -10.34
C SER A 86 -2.40 8.85 -9.23
N ILE A 87 -2.16 9.26 -7.98
CA ILE A 87 -1.94 8.35 -6.86
C ILE A 87 -2.69 8.81 -5.61
N GLY A 88 -3.42 7.89 -4.99
CA GLY A 88 -3.98 8.03 -3.64
C GLY A 88 -3.12 7.24 -2.66
N ILE A 89 -2.83 7.78 -1.49
CA ILE A 89 -1.97 7.12 -0.50
C ILE A 89 -2.69 7.03 0.84
N VAL A 90 -2.75 5.82 1.37
CA VAL A 90 -3.24 5.51 2.72
C VAL A 90 -2.02 5.19 3.58
N PRO A 91 -1.62 6.07 4.50
CA PRO A 91 -0.47 5.84 5.36
C PRO A 91 -0.76 4.76 6.42
N GLN A 92 0.30 4.19 6.98
CA GLN A 92 0.23 3.23 8.07
C GLN A 92 -0.47 3.83 9.31
N GLU A 93 -0.15 5.07 9.65
CA GLU A 93 -0.76 5.76 10.78
C GLU A 93 -2.09 6.41 10.40
N ILE A 94 -3.05 6.38 11.32
CA ILE A 94 -4.35 7.03 11.14
C ILE A 94 -4.20 8.52 11.47
N VAL A 95 -4.10 9.35 10.42
CA VAL A 95 -3.91 10.80 10.56
C VAL A 95 -5.07 11.56 9.93
N PHE A 96 -5.96 12.06 10.77
CA PHE A 96 -6.96 13.09 10.44
C PHE A 96 -7.41 13.80 11.71
N ASP A 97 -7.98 14.98 11.55
CA ASP A 97 -8.49 15.75 12.68
C ASP A 97 -9.68 15.00 13.33
N PRO A 98 -9.59 14.68 14.63
CA PRO A 98 -10.61 13.91 15.32
C PRO A 98 -11.95 14.64 15.49
N PHE A 99 -11.99 15.94 15.27
CA PHE A 99 -13.18 16.79 15.42
C PHE A 99 -13.96 17.00 14.11
N PHE A 100 -13.42 16.59 12.97
CA PHE A 100 -14.20 16.54 11.72
C PHE A 100 -15.06 15.29 11.66
N THR A 101 -16.20 15.42 10.96
CA THR A 101 -17.02 14.28 10.56
C THR A 101 -16.40 13.60 9.32
N PRO A 102 -16.72 12.32 9.04
CA PRO A 102 -16.30 11.66 7.79
C PRO A 102 -16.64 12.47 6.54
N TYR A 103 -17.81 13.08 6.50
CA TYR A 103 -18.21 13.93 5.39
C TYR A 103 -17.30 15.15 5.24
N GLU A 104 -17.03 15.87 6.33
CA GLU A 104 -16.14 17.04 6.32
C GLU A 104 -14.70 16.69 5.96
N VAL A 105 -14.20 15.51 6.39
CA VAL A 105 -12.87 15.01 6.01
C VAL A 105 -12.76 14.88 4.49
N LEU A 106 -13.78 14.30 3.83
CA LEU A 106 -13.78 14.13 2.38
C LEU A 106 -13.99 15.46 1.64
N GLU A 107 -14.88 16.32 2.13
CA GLU A 107 -15.12 17.66 1.57
C GLU A 107 -13.87 18.52 1.60
N ASN A 108 -13.17 18.55 2.72
CA ASN A 108 -11.91 19.28 2.87
C ASN A 108 -10.84 18.73 1.93
N GLN A 109 -10.72 17.40 1.83
CA GLN A 109 -9.77 16.77 0.92
C GLN A 109 -10.08 17.11 -0.55
N GLY A 110 -11.36 17.10 -0.94
CA GLY A 110 -11.80 17.52 -2.28
C GLY A 110 -11.42 18.99 -2.57
N GLY A 111 -11.53 19.85 -1.55
CA GLY A 111 -11.08 21.24 -1.63
C GLY A 111 -9.58 21.37 -1.87
N PHE A 112 -8.73 20.58 -1.20
CA PHE A 112 -7.27 20.58 -1.43
C PHE A 112 -6.88 20.14 -2.84
N TYR A 113 -7.66 19.26 -3.47
CA TYR A 113 -7.47 18.89 -4.88
C TYR A 113 -8.11 19.86 -5.88
N GLY A 114 -8.76 20.94 -5.40
CA GLY A 114 -9.42 21.93 -6.24
C GLY A 114 -10.70 21.41 -6.91
N ILE A 115 -11.34 20.37 -6.35
CA ILE A 115 -12.59 19.82 -6.86
C ILE A 115 -13.73 20.74 -6.44
N ALA A 116 -14.46 21.26 -7.44
CA ALA A 116 -15.64 22.10 -7.19
C ALA A 116 -16.65 21.35 -6.32
N LYS A 117 -17.31 22.04 -5.37
CA LYS A 117 -18.22 21.43 -4.40
C LYS A 117 -19.29 20.53 -5.06
N ALA A 118 -19.84 20.97 -6.18
CA ALA A 118 -20.86 20.23 -6.93
C ALA A 118 -20.34 18.95 -7.63
N ALA A 119 -19.02 18.81 -7.76
CA ALA A 119 -18.37 17.65 -8.40
C ALA A 119 -17.74 16.68 -7.39
N ARG A 120 -17.87 16.95 -6.09
CA ARG A 120 -17.35 16.08 -5.04
C ARG A 120 -18.27 14.87 -4.86
N ARG A 121 -17.66 13.71 -4.68
CA ARG A 121 -18.32 12.41 -4.55
C ARG A 121 -18.33 11.93 -3.10
N SER A 122 -18.40 12.84 -2.12
CA SER A 122 -18.23 12.51 -0.70
C SER A 122 -19.26 11.50 -0.20
N GLU A 123 -20.54 11.64 -0.57
CA GLU A 123 -21.59 10.69 -0.19
C GLU A 123 -21.37 9.30 -0.82
N GLU A 124 -21.01 9.27 -2.08
CA GLU A 124 -20.72 8.05 -2.82
C GLU A 124 -19.52 7.30 -2.23
N LEU A 125 -18.45 8.03 -1.90
CA LEU A 125 -17.27 7.46 -1.25
C LEU A 125 -17.59 6.93 0.15
N LEU A 126 -18.44 7.63 0.93
CA LEU A 126 -18.87 7.13 2.23
C LEU A 126 -19.70 5.84 2.10
N ALA A 127 -20.53 5.74 1.08
CA ALA A 127 -21.29 4.54 0.78
C ALA A 127 -20.37 3.38 0.39
N ALA A 128 -19.40 3.61 -0.51
CA ALA A 128 -18.43 2.61 -0.94
C ALA A 128 -17.62 2.03 0.24
N VAL A 129 -17.24 2.85 1.21
CA VAL A 129 -16.51 2.39 2.40
C VAL A 129 -17.44 1.99 3.56
N ARG A 130 -18.77 1.92 3.34
CA ARG A 130 -19.78 1.53 4.34
C ARG A 130 -19.73 2.40 5.59
N LEU A 131 -19.71 3.72 5.41
CA LEU A 131 -19.71 4.73 6.48
C LEU A 131 -20.84 5.77 6.33
N SER A 132 -21.84 5.52 5.51
CA SER A 132 -22.97 6.45 5.33
C SER A 132 -23.73 6.74 6.63
N ASP A 133 -23.89 5.72 7.50
CA ASP A 133 -24.53 5.85 8.82
C ASP A 133 -23.70 6.66 9.83
N LYS A 134 -22.41 6.88 9.54
CA LYS A 134 -21.47 7.65 10.37
C LYS A 134 -21.10 9.00 9.76
N ARG A 135 -21.79 9.40 8.69
CA ARG A 135 -21.54 10.61 7.91
C ARG A 135 -21.27 11.84 8.78
N ASP A 136 -22.13 12.05 9.78
CA ASP A 136 -22.13 13.23 10.65
C ASP A 136 -21.61 12.95 12.08
N ALA A 137 -21.09 11.74 12.34
CA ALA A 137 -20.45 11.40 13.60
C ALA A 137 -19.01 11.94 13.64
N TYR A 138 -18.53 12.40 14.78
CA TYR A 138 -17.13 12.84 14.86
C TYR A 138 -16.16 11.68 14.63
N ALA A 139 -15.10 11.93 13.84
CA ALA A 139 -14.10 10.91 13.50
C ALA A 139 -13.43 10.28 14.72
N ARG A 140 -13.37 10.97 15.85
CA ARG A 140 -12.87 10.41 17.15
C ARG A 140 -13.71 9.24 17.66
N THR A 141 -15.01 9.20 17.32
CA THR A 141 -15.93 8.15 17.79
C THR A 141 -15.91 6.89 16.94
N LEU A 142 -15.23 6.93 15.78
CA LEU A 142 -15.11 5.79 14.88
C LEU A 142 -14.17 4.73 15.47
N SER A 143 -14.48 3.46 15.21
CA SER A 143 -13.55 2.35 15.49
C SER A 143 -12.29 2.44 14.62
N GLY A 144 -11.23 1.70 14.98
CA GLY A 144 -9.99 1.67 14.20
C GLY A 144 -10.22 1.25 12.74
N GLY A 145 -11.05 0.24 12.50
CA GLY A 145 -11.41 -0.20 11.16
C GLY A 145 -12.23 0.82 10.38
N MET A 146 -13.18 1.51 11.03
CA MET A 146 -13.92 2.62 10.40
C MET A 146 -12.98 3.76 10.00
N LYS A 147 -12.04 4.10 10.86
CA LYS A 147 -11.01 5.11 10.58
C LYS A 147 -10.15 4.70 9.38
N ARG A 148 -9.75 3.42 9.29
CA ARG A 148 -8.95 2.91 8.18
C ARG A 148 -9.73 3.00 6.85
N ARG A 149 -11.02 2.61 6.85
CA ARG A 149 -11.89 2.74 5.68
C ARG A 149 -12.09 4.21 5.26
N LEU A 150 -12.22 5.13 6.23
CA LEU A 150 -12.29 6.56 5.94
C LEU A 150 -10.99 7.09 5.29
N LEU A 151 -9.81 6.59 5.68
CA LEU A 151 -8.55 6.94 5.01
C LEU A 151 -8.51 6.46 3.55
N VAL A 152 -9.06 5.27 3.26
CA VAL A 152 -9.19 4.80 1.87
C VAL A 152 -10.11 5.74 1.08
N ALA A 153 -11.30 6.07 1.61
CA ALA A 153 -12.20 7.03 0.97
C ALA A 153 -11.52 8.39 0.73
N LYS A 154 -10.78 8.90 1.72
CA LYS A 154 -10.00 10.13 1.62
C LYS A 154 -8.95 10.07 0.50
N ALA A 155 -8.25 8.95 0.35
CA ALA A 155 -7.26 8.76 -0.70
C ALA A 155 -7.90 8.70 -2.10
N MET A 156 -9.19 8.30 -2.20
CA MET A 156 -9.93 8.16 -3.45
C MET A 156 -10.71 9.43 -3.86
N VAL A 157 -10.70 10.51 -3.06
CA VAL A 157 -11.51 11.72 -3.32
C VAL A 157 -11.28 12.33 -4.71
N HIS A 158 -10.06 12.28 -5.22
CA HIS A 158 -9.68 12.81 -6.53
C HIS A 158 -9.70 11.76 -7.65
N SER A 159 -10.29 10.58 -7.39
CA SER A 159 -10.42 9.45 -8.33
C SER A 159 -9.08 9.05 -8.98
N PRO A 160 -8.03 8.79 -8.20
CA PRO A 160 -6.74 8.40 -8.74
C PRO A 160 -6.80 7.00 -9.38
N PRO A 161 -6.09 6.74 -10.48
CA PRO A 161 -6.00 5.40 -11.06
C PRO A 161 -5.13 4.44 -10.23
N ILE A 162 -4.38 4.93 -9.25
CA ILE A 162 -3.52 4.13 -8.38
C ILE A 162 -3.82 4.42 -6.92
N LEU A 163 -4.01 3.36 -6.12
CA LEU A 163 -4.15 3.42 -4.66
C LEU A 163 -2.98 2.70 -4.01
N VAL A 164 -2.27 3.39 -3.12
CA VAL A 164 -1.18 2.80 -2.32
C VAL A 164 -1.62 2.68 -0.86
N LEU A 165 -1.43 1.51 -0.28
CA LEU A 165 -1.76 1.19 1.10
C LEU A 165 -0.46 0.79 1.84
N ASP A 166 -0.01 1.63 2.77
CA ASP A 166 1.21 1.35 3.55
C ASP A 166 0.84 0.56 4.82
N GLU A 167 1.18 -0.73 4.85
CA GLU A 167 0.88 -1.70 5.94
C GLU A 167 -0.58 -1.60 6.45
N PRO A 168 -1.58 -1.76 5.57
CA PRO A 168 -2.96 -1.41 5.87
C PRO A 168 -3.60 -2.26 6.97
N THR A 169 -3.06 -3.43 7.26
CA THR A 169 -3.58 -4.43 8.21
C THR A 169 -2.74 -4.57 9.46
N ALA A 170 -1.70 -3.74 9.64
CA ALA A 170 -0.87 -3.76 10.84
C ALA A 170 -1.71 -3.45 12.09
N GLY A 171 -1.70 -4.40 13.06
CA GLY A 171 -2.44 -4.25 14.33
C GLY A 171 -3.97 -4.33 14.20
N VAL A 172 -4.49 -4.85 13.09
CA VAL A 172 -5.93 -5.00 12.82
C VAL A 172 -6.34 -6.45 13.06
N ASP A 173 -7.52 -6.65 13.68
CA ASP A 173 -8.09 -7.99 13.87
C ASP A 173 -8.50 -8.64 12.54
N VAL A 174 -8.77 -9.94 12.58
CA VAL A 174 -9.05 -10.77 11.39
C VAL A 174 -10.29 -10.28 10.63
N GLU A 175 -11.33 -9.86 11.33
CA GLU A 175 -12.59 -9.43 10.70
C GLU A 175 -12.41 -8.09 9.97
N LEU A 176 -11.76 -7.12 10.61
CA LEU A 176 -11.45 -5.83 9.99
C LEU A 176 -10.49 -5.96 8.81
N ARG A 177 -9.53 -6.90 8.89
CA ARG A 177 -8.63 -7.23 7.79
C ARG A 177 -9.42 -7.71 6.57
N ARG A 178 -10.35 -8.65 6.77
CA ARG A 178 -11.20 -9.18 5.69
C ARG A 178 -12.03 -8.08 5.04
N GLN A 179 -12.67 -7.21 5.83
CA GLN A 179 -13.44 -6.08 5.30
C GLN A 179 -12.60 -5.11 4.45
N LEU A 180 -11.34 -4.87 4.85
CA LEU A 180 -10.43 -4.04 4.06
C LEU A 180 -10.02 -4.73 2.76
N TRP A 181 -9.80 -6.04 2.78
CA TRP A 181 -9.47 -6.82 1.59
C TRP A 181 -10.62 -6.85 0.57
N ASP A 182 -11.86 -7.01 1.06
CA ASP A 182 -13.05 -6.93 0.21
C ASP A 182 -13.11 -5.56 -0.49
N LEU A 183 -12.92 -4.47 0.25
CA LEU A 183 -12.91 -3.11 -0.30
C LEU A 183 -11.80 -2.91 -1.34
N VAL A 184 -10.58 -3.38 -1.06
CA VAL A 184 -9.44 -3.27 -1.99
C VAL A 184 -9.71 -4.05 -3.27
N THR A 185 -10.26 -5.27 -3.15
CA THR A 185 -10.62 -6.11 -4.30
C THR A 185 -11.73 -5.47 -5.13
N GLU A 186 -12.71 -4.83 -4.49
CA GLU A 186 -13.80 -4.13 -5.18
C GLU A 186 -13.25 -2.93 -5.99
N LEU A 187 -12.42 -2.09 -5.38
CA LEU A 187 -11.75 -0.98 -6.07
C LEU A 187 -10.89 -1.45 -7.24
N ASN A 188 -10.19 -2.57 -7.09
CA ASN A 188 -9.38 -3.12 -8.17
C ASN A 188 -10.27 -3.64 -9.33
N ARG A 189 -11.41 -4.27 -9.05
CA ARG A 189 -12.38 -4.68 -10.08
C ARG A 189 -12.97 -3.48 -10.85
N GLU A 190 -13.03 -2.32 -10.22
CA GLU A 190 -13.41 -1.06 -10.86
C GLU A 190 -12.29 -0.44 -11.72
N GLY A 191 -11.12 -1.10 -11.79
CA GLY A 191 -9.99 -0.70 -12.63
C GLY A 191 -8.89 0.08 -11.89
N VAL A 192 -8.99 0.26 -10.57
CA VAL A 192 -7.93 0.90 -9.78
C VAL A 192 -6.75 -0.05 -9.63
N THR A 193 -5.54 0.39 -9.97
CA THR A 193 -4.31 -0.33 -9.64
C THR A 193 -4.03 -0.18 -8.15
N VAL A 194 -3.79 -1.27 -7.44
CA VAL A 194 -3.53 -1.22 -6.01
C VAL A 194 -2.10 -1.65 -5.72
N VAL A 195 -1.40 -0.87 -4.91
CA VAL A 195 -0.08 -1.25 -4.36
C VAL A 195 -0.23 -1.35 -2.84
N LEU A 196 0.05 -2.50 -2.27
CA LEU A 196 0.05 -2.66 -0.82
C LEU A 196 1.45 -3.05 -0.31
N THR A 197 1.87 -2.43 0.78
CA THR A 197 3.06 -2.88 1.50
C THR A 197 2.64 -3.81 2.63
N THR A 198 3.39 -4.87 2.83
CA THR A 198 3.21 -5.78 3.96
C THR A 198 4.53 -6.47 4.32
N HIS A 199 4.61 -6.99 5.52
CA HIS A 199 5.66 -7.92 5.93
C HIS A 199 5.10 -9.34 6.15
N TYR A 200 3.81 -9.55 5.89
CA TYR A 200 3.13 -10.85 5.98
C TYR A 200 2.99 -11.47 4.59
N LEU A 201 3.65 -12.60 4.37
CA LEU A 201 3.59 -13.32 3.10
C LEU A 201 2.15 -13.79 2.79
N GLU A 202 1.41 -14.25 3.81
CA GLU A 202 0.03 -14.73 3.67
C GLU A 202 -0.91 -13.67 3.08
N GLU A 203 -0.75 -12.39 3.44
CA GLU A 203 -1.54 -11.30 2.87
C GLU A 203 -1.22 -11.10 1.40
N ALA A 204 0.07 -11.10 1.07
CA ALA A 204 0.51 -10.93 -0.30
C ALA A 204 0.06 -12.12 -1.19
N GLU A 205 0.09 -13.35 -0.66
CA GLU A 205 -0.40 -14.55 -1.37
C GLU A 205 -1.89 -14.52 -1.66
N GLN A 206 -2.69 -14.02 -0.73
CA GLN A 206 -4.15 -14.01 -0.86
C GLN A 206 -4.69 -12.89 -1.74
N LEU A 207 -4.02 -11.74 -1.77
CA LEU A 207 -4.53 -10.53 -2.42
C LEU A 207 -3.80 -10.17 -3.70
N CYS A 208 -2.49 -10.43 -3.79
CA CYS A 208 -1.68 -9.84 -4.84
C CYS A 208 -1.57 -10.74 -6.06
N ASP A 209 -1.71 -10.14 -7.25
CA ASP A 209 -1.41 -10.81 -8.52
C ASP A 209 0.09 -10.98 -8.72
N ARG A 210 0.87 -9.99 -8.23
CA ARG A 210 2.32 -9.92 -8.34
C ARG A 210 2.93 -9.40 -7.04
N ILE A 211 4.12 -9.91 -6.70
CA ILE A 211 4.86 -9.51 -5.50
C ILE A 211 6.28 -9.10 -5.87
N ALA A 212 6.68 -7.92 -5.42
CA ALA A 212 8.09 -7.51 -5.34
C ALA A 212 8.59 -7.67 -3.89
N ILE A 213 9.73 -8.31 -3.74
CA ILE A 213 10.38 -8.50 -2.43
C ILE A 213 11.56 -7.54 -2.33
N ILE A 214 11.54 -6.68 -1.31
CA ILE A 214 12.66 -5.78 -1.00
C ILE A 214 13.27 -6.20 0.33
N ASP A 215 14.60 -6.34 0.36
CA ASP A 215 15.37 -6.52 1.59
C ASP A 215 16.59 -5.59 1.57
N ARG A 216 16.84 -4.92 2.70
CA ARG A 216 18.00 -4.02 2.91
C ARG A 216 18.23 -3.00 1.78
N GLY A 217 17.14 -2.52 1.19
CA GLY A 217 17.14 -1.53 0.12
C GLY A 217 17.40 -2.10 -1.28
N GLU A 218 17.43 -3.41 -1.45
CA GLU A 218 17.62 -4.11 -2.72
C GLU A 218 16.37 -4.88 -3.13
N LEU A 219 16.09 -4.93 -4.44
CA LEU A 219 15.03 -5.77 -4.98
C LEU A 219 15.55 -7.22 -5.08
N ILE A 220 14.93 -8.13 -4.34
CA ILE A 220 15.29 -9.54 -4.32
C ILE A 220 14.53 -10.33 -5.38
N ALA A 221 13.24 -10.03 -5.58
CA ALA A 221 12.40 -10.68 -6.56
C ALA A 221 11.27 -9.75 -7.02
N ASN A 222 10.77 -9.94 -8.24
CA ASN A 222 9.52 -9.35 -8.74
C ASN A 222 8.88 -10.36 -9.69
N LYS A 223 7.86 -11.07 -9.21
CA LYS A 223 7.24 -12.18 -9.94
C LYS A 223 5.72 -12.24 -9.69
N PRO A 224 4.96 -12.88 -10.60
CA PRO A 224 3.59 -13.29 -10.29
C PRO A 224 3.55 -14.11 -9.00
N THR A 225 2.53 -13.90 -8.18
CA THR A 225 2.39 -14.53 -6.86
C THR A 225 2.46 -16.04 -6.94
N ARG A 226 1.77 -16.65 -7.92
CA ARG A 226 1.80 -18.10 -8.17
C ARG A 226 3.21 -18.65 -8.38
N ASP A 227 4.08 -17.88 -9.05
CA ASP A 227 5.45 -18.30 -9.35
C ASP A 227 6.34 -18.24 -8.12
N LEU A 228 6.13 -17.23 -7.24
CA LEU A 228 6.84 -17.13 -5.96
C LEU A 228 6.46 -18.25 -5.00
N VAL A 229 5.15 -18.55 -4.87
CA VAL A 229 4.65 -19.64 -4.02
C VAL A 229 5.19 -20.99 -4.50
N GLY A 230 5.23 -21.21 -5.83
CA GLY A 230 5.80 -22.41 -6.44
C GLY A 230 7.30 -22.60 -6.23
N MET A 231 8.05 -21.53 -5.89
CA MET A 231 9.49 -21.60 -5.60
C MET A 231 9.80 -22.05 -4.16
N ALA A 232 8.83 -22.03 -3.26
CA ALA A 232 8.98 -22.53 -1.89
C ALA A 232 9.16 -24.06 -1.95
N ARG A 233 10.44 -24.51 -1.83
CA ARG A 233 10.79 -25.94 -1.97
C ARG A 233 10.42 -26.79 -0.74
N GLU A 234 10.16 -26.14 0.40
CA GLU A 234 9.89 -26.83 1.67
C GLU A 234 8.75 -26.13 2.42
N LYS A 235 7.80 -26.93 2.90
CA LYS A 235 6.81 -26.49 3.88
C LYS A 235 7.23 -27.04 5.25
N ILE A 236 7.59 -26.13 6.18
CA ILE A 236 7.89 -26.52 7.56
C ILE A 236 6.58 -26.46 8.34
N VAL A 237 6.09 -27.62 8.77
CA VAL A 237 4.96 -27.72 9.70
C VAL A 237 5.54 -27.93 11.09
N ARG A 238 5.35 -26.98 12.01
CA ARG A 238 5.71 -27.13 13.42
C ARG A 238 4.49 -27.65 14.18
N LEU A 239 4.58 -28.89 14.65
CA LEU A 239 3.58 -29.48 15.53
C LEU A 239 4.04 -29.38 16.98
N THR A 240 3.21 -28.81 17.84
CA THR A 240 3.40 -28.85 19.30
C THR A 240 2.49 -29.94 19.84
N VAL A 241 3.05 -30.92 20.53
CA VAL A 241 2.30 -32.04 21.13
C VAL A 241 2.45 -31.98 22.65
N ASP A 242 1.42 -32.37 23.35
CA ASP A 242 1.38 -32.34 24.83
C ASP A 242 2.15 -33.49 25.48
N LYS A 243 2.64 -34.45 24.72
CA LYS A 243 3.40 -35.61 25.20
C LYS A 243 4.58 -35.89 24.26
N ASP A 244 5.64 -36.44 24.82
CA ASP A 244 6.80 -36.89 24.03
C ASP A 244 6.37 -37.96 23.03
N LEU A 245 6.79 -37.78 21.79
CA LEU A 245 6.52 -38.74 20.72
C LEU A 245 7.45 -39.94 20.87
N ALA A 246 6.90 -41.13 20.87
CA ALA A 246 7.63 -42.38 20.99
C ALA A 246 8.49 -42.77 19.77
N GLY A 247 8.52 -41.91 18.71
CA GLY A 247 9.29 -42.12 17.48
C GLY A 247 9.09 -41.00 16.46
N PRO A 248 9.81 -41.03 15.33
CA PRO A 248 9.69 -40.04 14.29
C PRO A 248 8.30 -40.07 13.63
N LEU A 249 7.71 -38.91 13.40
CA LEU A 249 6.49 -38.75 12.59
C LEU A 249 6.83 -39.07 11.13
N MET A 250 6.25 -40.14 10.59
CA MET A 250 6.27 -40.37 9.15
C MET A 250 5.14 -39.59 8.51
N ALA A 251 5.47 -38.65 7.61
CA ALA A 251 4.47 -38.04 6.75
C ALA A 251 3.95 -39.10 5.76
N PRO A 252 2.63 -39.21 5.54
CA PRO A 252 2.13 -40.02 4.45
C PRO A 252 2.62 -39.43 3.12
N CYS A 253 3.11 -40.29 2.22
CA CYS A 253 3.54 -39.95 0.87
C CYS A 253 2.40 -39.37 0.03
#